data_9b323c38eba38bf3e995379d8b5402f2
#
_entry.id   9b323c38eba38bf3e995379d8b5402f2
#
_cell.length_a   1.000
_cell.length_b   1.000
_cell.length_c   1.000
_cell.angle_alpha   90.00
_cell.angle_beta   90.00
_cell.angle_gamma   90.00
#
_symmetry.space_group_name_H-M   'P 1'
#
loop_
_entity.id
_entity.type
_entity.pdbx_description
1 polymer ?
#
loop_
_entity_poly.entity_id
_entity_poly.type
_entity_poly.pdbx_seq_one_letter_code
_entity_poly.pdbx_strand_id
1 'polypeptide(L)'
;MESKLGATIQGIHDSPTLAAFAVAGAGSSAIDWLLSVAGASRTALEITVPYSGKSFSEYLGHQPEQTVSVEASRSLAHAAYDRALRLRSDVRPIVGVACTATIATDRPKRGDHRGHVGLWTSEGWSVFSLTLEKGLRDRAGEEQLLSVLILKTLASACDVPDLLELELSDSERIEESGEIFDTALDAFNKEHISSVTFVSDGSSQGDVYHQGGVLSGSFNPLHQGHQDMLSVASRTLNAPVIYELSVTNVDKSPLRGDVVRERIGQFRDVGDLVITK
;
A
#
# COMPACT_ATOMS: atom_id res chain seq x y z
N MET A 1 -1.04 24.75 -16.01
CA MET A 1 -1.06 23.87 -14.82
C MET A 1 -2.42 23.19 -14.64
N GLU A 2 -3.52 23.92 -14.54
CA GLU A 2 -4.86 23.33 -14.31
C GLU A 2 -5.29 22.23 -15.29
N SER A 3 -5.03 22.36 -16.58
CA SER A 3 -5.39 21.34 -17.56
C SER A 3 -4.58 20.04 -17.42
N LYS A 4 -3.26 20.14 -17.11
CA LYS A 4 -2.40 18.96 -16.87
C LYS A 4 -2.77 18.27 -15.56
N LEU A 5 -3.04 19.06 -14.50
CA LEU A 5 -3.46 18.57 -13.20
C LEU A 5 -4.79 17.80 -13.32
N GLY A 6 -5.80 18.40 -13.94
CA GLY A 6 -7.08 17.74 -14.17
C GLY A 6 -6.98 16.47 -14.99
N ALA A 7 -6.16 16.48 -16.06
CA ALA A 7 -5.93 15.30 -16.89
C ALA A 7 -5.23 14.16 -16.12
N THR A 8 -4.23 14.48 -15.30
CA THR A 8 -3.55 13.48 -14.44
C THR A 8 -4.53 12.85 -13.45
N ILE A 9 -5.32 13.69 -12.74
CA ILE A 9 -6.30 13.20 -11.75
C ILE A 9 -7.38 12.38 -12.44
N GLN A 10 -7.86 12.81 -13.61
CA GLN A 10 -8.83 12.01 -14.37
C GLN A 10 -8.24 10.65 -14.76
N GLY A 11 -6.99 10.60 -15.23
CA GLY A 11 -6.28 9.34 -15.53
C GLY A 11 -6.19 8.44 -14.30
N ILE A 12 -5.88 9.00 -13.13
CA ILE A 12 -5.88 8.27 -11.85
C ILE A 12 -7.27 7.69 -11.55
N HIS A 13 -8.34 8.47 -11.70
CA HIS A 13 -9.71 8.00 -11.45
C HIS A 13 -10.21 6.98 -12.47
N ASP A 14 -9.66 6.98 -13.67
CA ASP A 14 -10.00 6.02 -14.72
C ASP A 14 -9.16 4.74 -14.66
N SER A 15 -8.10 4.73 -13.83
CA SER A 15 -7.32 3.53 -13.54
C SER A 15 -8.10 2.55 -12.64
N PRO A 16 -7.73 1.26 -12.63
CA PRO A 16 -8.35 0.31 -11.72
C PRO A 16 -7.88 0.45 -10.26
N THR A 17 -6.85 1.27 -9.99
CA THR A 17 -6.17 1.31 -8.69
C THR A 17 -7.00 2.03 -7.63
N LEU A 18 -7.14 1.40 -6.47
CA LEU A 18 -7.71 1.97 -5.26
C LEU A 18 -6.62 2.45 -4.31
N ALA A 19 -6.82 3.56 -3.63
CA ALA A 19 -5.83 4.13 -2.74
C ALA A 19 -6.40 4.51 -1.36
N ALA A 20 -5.62 4.27 -0.31
CA ALA A 20 -5.82 4.91 0.97
C ALA A 20 -4.63 5.85 1.27
N PHE A 21 -4.91 6.95 1.97
CA PHE A 21 -3.96 8.04 2.17
C PHE A 21 -3.77 8.36 3.65
N ALA A 22 -2.52 8.64 4.03
CA ALA A 22 -2.16 9.19 5.33
C ALA A 22 -1.24 10.41 5.15
N VAL A 23 -1.72 11.62 5.43
CA VAL A 23 -1.02 12.87 5.13
C VAL A 23 -0.83 13.71 6.39
N ALA A 24 0.43 14.02 6.74
CA ALA A 24 0.79 14.78 7.92
C ALA A 24 1.84 15.87 7.60
N GLY A 25 1.56 17.11 7.99
CA GLY A 25 2.50 18.24 7.87
C GLY A 25 2.36 19.04 6.58
N ALA A 26 2.19 18.37 5.41
CA ALA A 26 1.88 19.00 4.13
C ALA A 26 1.24 17.97 3.19
N GLY A 27 0.77 18.41 2.01
CA GLY A 27 0.15 17.55 0.99
C GLY A 27 -1.38 17.59 0.99
N SER A 28 -1.99 18.46 1.75
CA SER A 28 -3.46 18.59 1.83
C SER A 28 -4.10 19.07 0.53
N SER A 29 -3.39 19.86 -0.27
CA SER A 29 -3.88 20.32 -1.58
C SER A 29 -4.01 19.16 -2.57
N ALA A 30 -3.19 18.13 -2.49
CA ALA A 30 -3.35 16.91 -3.30
C ALA A 30 -4.71 16.23 -3.04
N ILE A 31 -5.15 16.24 -1.79
CA ILE A 31 -6.45 15.69 -1.39
C ILE A 31 -7.59 16.52 -1.98
N ASP A 32 -7.51 17.84 -1.83
CA ASP A 32 -8.51 18.78 -2.38
C ASP A 32 -8.63 18.59 -3.90
N TRP A 33 -7.50 18.59 -4.61
CA TRP A 33 -7.47 18.42 -6.06
C TRP A 33 -8.03 17.06 -6.48
N LEU A 34 -7.63 15.98 -5.81
CA LEU A 34 -8.11 14.63 -6.10
C LEU A 34 -9.63 14.53 -5.93
N LEU A 35 -10.18 15.10 -4.84
CA LEU A 35 -11.60 15.03 -4.55
C LEU A 35 -12.44 16.01 -5.39
N SER A 36 -11.84 17.08 -5.92
CA SER A 36 -12.51 18.07 -6.76
C SER A 36 -12.77 17.61 -8.19
N VAL A 37 -12.05 16.58 -8.67
CA VAL A 37 -12.30 15.99 -9.99
C VAL A 37 -13.32 14.86 -9.86
N ALA A 38 -14.30 14.83 -10.77
CA ALA A 38 -15.35 13.81 -10.76
C ALA A 38 -14.75 12.40 -10.96
N GLY A 39 -15.11 11.48 -10.06
CA GLY A 39 -14.59 10.11 -10.11
C GLY A 39 -13.79 9.68 -8.88
N ALA A 40 -13.60 10.55 -7.89
CA ALA A 40 -12.83 10.26 -6.69
C ALA A 40 -13.23 8.94 -5.97
N SER A 41 -14.52 8.59 -5.98
CA SER A 41 -15.03 7.35 -5.40
C SER A 41 -14.56 6.08 -6.11
N ARG A 42 -13.98 6.20 -7.32
CA ARG A 42 -13.37 5.07 -8.02
C ARG A 42 -11.93 4.80 -7.57
N THR A 43 -11.30 5.77 -6.87
CA THR A 43 -9.90 5.71 -6.45
C THR A 43 -9.76 5.73 -4.94
N ALA A 44 -10.36 6.71 -4.25
CA ALA A 44 -10.14 6.95 -2.83
C ALA A 44 -10.99 6.03 -1.95
N LEU A 45 -10.35 5.17 -1.17
CA LEU A 45 -11.00 4.35 -0.14
C LEU A 45 -11.08 5.09 1.19
N GLU A 46 -10.00 5.72 1.60
CA GLU A 46 -9.91 6.47 2.86
C GLU A 46 -8.82 7.54 2.75
N ILE A 47 -9.04 8.68 3.39
CA ILE A 47 -8.05 9.74 3.52
C ILE A 47 -7.98 10.16 4.98
N THR A 48 -6.83 9.98 5.60
CA THR A 48 -6.60 10.30 7.01
C THR A 48 -5.53 11.36 7.16
N VAL A 49 -5.75 12.29 8.09
CA VAL A 49 -4.78 13.35 8.42
C VAL A 49 -4.37 13.22 9.88
N PRO A 50 -3.41 12.33 10.21
CA PRO A 50 -2.95 12.11 11.58
C PRO A 50 -1.97 13.22 12.00
N TYR A 51 -2.51 14.42 12.28
CA TYR A 51 -1.71 15.64 12.39
C TYR A 51 -1.01 15.81 13.73
N SER A 52 -1.63 15.46 14.86
CA SER A 52 -0.96 15.51 16.17
C SER A 52 -0.05 14.31 16.38
N GLY A 53 1.03 14.47 17.16
CA GLY A 53 1.92 13.36 17.47
C GLY A 53 1.22 12.13 18.06
N LYS A 54 0.16 12.34 18.86
CA LYS A 54 -0.66 11.25 19.40
C LYS A 54 -1.44 10.55 18.29
N SER A 55 -2.14 11.29 17.43
CA SER A 55 -2.88 10.75 16.29
C SER A 55 -1.96 10.00 15.31
N PHE A 56 -0.76 10.54 15.07
CA PHE A 56 0.26 9.90 14.24
C PHE A 56 0.68 8.55 14.81
N SER A 57 1.00 8.49 16.11
CA SER A 57 1.40 7.25 16.79
C SER A 57 0.25 6.24 16.86
N GLU A 58 -0.98 6.69 17.09
CA GLU A 58 -2.17 5.81 17.07
C GLU A 58 -2.42 5.23 15.67
N TYR A 59 -2.23 6.03 14.62
CA TYR A 59 -2.39 5.54 13.24
C TYR A 59 -1.34 4.48 12.88
N LEU A 60 -0.08 4.67 13.33
CA LEU A 60 1.01 3.70 13.13
C LEU A 60 0.93 2.48 14.05
N GLY A 61 0.22 2.57 15.19
CA GLY A 61 0.26 1.56 16.24
C GLY A 61 1.50 1.61 17.14
N HIS A 62 2.44 2.53 16.89
CA HIS A 62 3.65 2.75 17.69
C HIS A 62 4.13 4.19 17.58
N GLN A 63 5.03 4.60 18.49
CA GLN A 63 5.64 5.92 18.43
C GLN A 63 6.91 5.86 17.56
N PRO A 64 7.00 6.62 16.44
CA PRO A 64 8.20 6.69 15.64
C PRO A 64 9.30 7.53 16.34
N GLU A 65 10.57 7.26 16.05
CA GLU A 65 11.68 8.08 16.54
C GLU A 65 11.62 9.51 15.98
N GLN A 66 11.27 9.64 14.71
CA GLN A 66 11.05 10.91 14.03
C GLN A 66 9.78 10.83 13.18
N THR A 67 8.93 11.86 13.30
CA THR A 67 7.69 11.92 12.52
C THR A 67 7.91 12.37 11.08
N VAL A 68 9.05 13.00 10.76
CA VAL A 68 9.39 13.45 9.40
C VAL A 68 10.71 12.79 8.99
N SER A 69 10.60 11.61 8.43
CA SER A 69 11.70 10.77 7.97
C SER A 69 11.23 9.79 6.89
N VAL A 70 12.16 9.22 6.16
CA VAL A 70 11.90 8.12 5.21
C VAL A 70 11.15 6.98 5.89
N GLU A 71 11.61 6.57 7.07
CA GLU A 71 11.02 5.49 7.85
C GLU A 71 9.56 5.78 8.26
N ALA A 72 9.30 6.99 8.75
CA ALA A 72 7.94 7.39 9.14
C ALA A 72 7.00 7.43 7.93
N SER A 73 7.47 7.93 6.78
CA SER A 73 6.69 7.96 5.53
C SER A 73 6.40 6.55 5.02
N ARG A 74 7.40 5.67 5.04
CA ARG A 74 7.24 4.25 4.68
C ARG A 74 6.21 3.58 5.58
N SER A 75 6.32 3.75 6.90
CA SER A 75 5.40 3.15 7.87
C SER A 75 3.98 3.67 7.72
N LEU A 76 3.80 4.99 7.45
CA LEU A 76 2.49 5.55 7.15
C LEU A 76 1.89 4.98 5.85
N ALA A 77 2.71 4.81 4.80
CA ALA A 77 2.25 4.24 3.55
C ALA A 77 1.83 2.77 3.73
N HIS A 78 2.57 1.99 4.51
CA HIS A 78 2.21 0.62 4.89
C HIS A 78 0.90 0.59 5.67
N ALA A 79 0.75 1.42 6.71
CA ALA A 79 -0.50 1.49 7.47
C ALA A 79 -1.70 1.91 6.61
N ALA A 80 -1.51 2.82 5.64
CA ALA A 80 -2.53 3.18 4.68
C ALA A 80 -2.87 2.00 3.74
N TYR A 81 -1.88 1.25 3.27
CA TYR A 81 -2.08 0.03 2.49
C TYR A 81 -2.88 -1.02 3.26
N ASP A 82 -2.56 -1.27 4.54
CA ASP A 82 -3.33 -2.16 5.40
C ASP A 82 -4.79 -1.70 5.59
N ARG A 83 -5.01 -0.38 5.60
CA ARG A 83 -6.38 0.17 5.59
C ARG A 83 -7.08 -0.11 4.28
N ALA A 84 -6.39 0.08 3.15
CA ALA A 84 -6.94 -0.24 1.82
C ALA A 84 -7.30 -1.72 1.70
N LEU A 85 -6.45 -2.64 2.20
CA LEU A 85 -6.74 -4.08 2.25
C LEU A 85 -8.06 -4.40 2.94
N ARG A 86 -8.32 -3.74 4.08
CA ARG A 86 -9.56 -3.95 4.84
C ARG A 86 -10.80 -3.30 4.24
N LEU A 87 -10.61 -2.23 3.45
CA LEU A 87 -11.71 -1.43 2.91
C LEU A 87 -12.12 -1.82 1.50
N ARG A 88 -11.21 -2.46 0.73
CA ARG A 88 -11.55 -2.90 -0.63
C ARG A 88 -12.64 -3.98 -0.61
N SER A 89 -13.47 -4.00 -1.63
CA SER A 89 -14.58 -4.95 -1.79
C SER A 89 -14.51 -5.75 -3.09
N ASP A 90 -13.39 -5.66 -3.81
CA ASP A 90 -13.19 -6.29 -5.12
C ASP A 90 -11.71 -6.58 -5.41
N VAL A 91 -11.43 -7.13 -6.59
CA VAL A 91 -10.10 -7.60 -7.02
C VAL A 91 -9.17 -6.49 -7.51
N ARG A 92 -9.59 -5.23 -7.49
CA ARG A 92 -8.77 -4.12 -7.98
C ARG A 92 -7.46 -3.98 -7.20
N PRO A 93 -6.37 -3.56 -7.87
CA PRO A 93 -5.12 -3.22 -7.21
C PRO A 93 -5.33 -2.15 -6.14
N ILE A 94 -4.56 -2.24 -5.07
CA ILE A 94 -4.61 -1.26 -3.98
C ILE A 94 -3.23 -0.69 -3.72
N VAL A 95 -3.18 0.57 -3.27
CA VAL A 95 -1.96 1.23 -2.83
C VAL A 95 -2.19 2.01 -1.55
N GLY A 96 -1.15 2.10 -0.73
CA GLY A 96 -1.06 3.03 0.39
C GLY A 96 -0.17 4.21 0.01
N VAL A 97 -0.68 5.43 0.14
CA VAL A 97 0.06 6.66 -0.14
C VAL A 97 0.18 7.48 1.14
N ALA A 98 1.37 7.95 1.43
CA ALA A 98 1.59 8.76 2.61
C ALA A 98 2.44 10.00 2.32
N CYS A 99 2.25 11.03 3.13
CA CYS A 99 3.16 12.15 3.18
C CYS A 99 3.42 12.54 4.63
N THR A 100 4.69 12.76 4.96
CA THR A 100 5.06 13.42 6.21
C THR A 100 6.04 14.55 5.91
N ALA A 101 5.81 15.74 6.49
CA ALA A 101 6.57 16.91 6.12
C ALA A 101 6.76 17.90 7.26
N THR A 102 7.84 18.68 7.14
CA THR A 102 8.09 19.90 7.90
C THR A 102 8.38 21.03 6.93
N ILE A 103 7.43 21.93 6.76
CA ILE A 103 7.48 23.06 5.82
C ILE A 103 7.48 24.41 6.57
N ALA A 104 7.53 25.49 5.85
CA ALA A 104 7.51 26.86 6.40
C ALA A 104 6.39 27.05 7.44
N THR A 105 6.70 27.76 8.53
CA THR A 105 5.79 28.09 9.63
C THR A 105 5.93 29.58 9.98
N ASP A 106 5.07 30.05 10.86
CA ASP A 106 5.09 31.40 11.43
C ASP A 106 6.35 31.73 12.25
N ARG A 107 7.12 30.70 12.59
CA ARG A 107 8.38 30.82 13.35
C ARG A 107 9.56 30.25 12.58
N PRO A 108 10.75 30.90 12.61
CA PRO A 108 11.96 30.34 12.02
C PRO A 108 12.30 28.98 12.64
N LYS A 109 12.46 27.99 11.82
CA LYS A 109 12.90 26.64 12.23
C LYS A 109 14.40 26.48 12.01
N ARG A 110 15.10 25.79 12.92
CA ARG A 110 16.53 25.46 12.77
C ARG A 110 16.73 24.32 11.77
N GLY A 111 15.85 23.32 11.78
CA GLY A 111 15.91 22.14 10.89
C GLY A 111 15.49 22.47 9.46
N ASP A 112 15.83 21.60 8.51
CA ASP A 112 15.53 21.78 7.09
C ASP A 112 14.02 21.71 6.82
N HIS A 113 13.55 22.40 5.78
CA HIS A 113 12.24 22.16 5.20
C HIS A 113 12.34 20.95 4.30
N ARG A 114 11.52 19.95 4.56
CA ARG A 114 11.54 18.69 3.81
C ARG A 114 10.22 17.96 3.89
N GLY A 115 9.97 17.12 2.91
CA GLY A 115 8.85 16.18 2.91
C GLY A 115 9.27 14.84 2.34
N HIS A 116 8.59 13.82 2.80
CA HIS A 116 8.77 12.43 2.34
C HIS A 116 7.41 11.92 1.90
N VAL A 117 7.31 11.48 0.64
CA VAL A 117 6.10 10.88 0.07
C VAL A 117 6.35 9.40 -0.10
N GLY A 118 5.59 8.58 0.61
CA GLY A 118 5.68 7.12 0.60
C GLY A 118 4.58 6.49 -0.26
N LEU A 119 4.95 5.43 -0.93
CA LEU A 119 4.06 4.53 -1.66
C LEU A 119 4.29 3.11 -1.17
N TRP A 120 3.20 2.36 -0.97
CA TRP A 120 3.24 0.93 -0.65
C TRP A 120 2.29 0.16 -1.56
N THR A 121 2.77 -0.96 -2.09
CA THR A 121 2.02 -1.90 -2.93
C THR A 121 2.26 -3.33 -2.45
N SER A 122 1.61 -4.32 -3.05
CA SER A 122 1.92 -5.74 -2.83
C SER A 122 3.28 -6.18 -3.37
N GLU A 123 3.92 -5.37 -4.23
CA GLU A 123 5.17 -5.69 -4.93
C GLU A 123 6.38 -4.95 -4.40
N GLY A 124 6.17 -3.92 -3.58
CA GLY A 124 7.26 -3.11 -3.06
C GLY A 124 6.81 -1.80 -2.42
N TRP A 125 7.79 -1.03 -1.99
CA TRP A 125 7.57 0.32 -1.49
C TRP A 125 8.61 1.28 -2.05
N SER A 126 8.23 2.55 -2.12
CA SER A 126 9.15 3.64 -2.42
C SER A 126 8.84 4.86 -1.56
N VAL A 127 9.87 5.66 -1.29
CA VAL A 127 9.77 6.96 -0.62
C VAL A 127 10.56 7.99 -1.41
N PHE A 128 9.89 9.03 -1.82
CA PHE A 128 10.46 10.20 -2.49
C PHE A 128 10.67 11.31 -1.46
N SER A 129 11.93 11.66 -1.23
CA SER A 129 12.36 12.66 -0.24
C SER A 129 12.72 13.95 -0.94
N LEU A 130 12.02 15.03 -0.62
CA LEU A 130 12.25 16.36 -1.16
C LEU A 130 12.79 17.27 -0.05
N THR A 131 14.00 17.78 -0.24
CA THR A 131 14.58 18.84 0.61
C THR A 131 14.34 20.18 -0.08
N LEU A 132 13.73 21.11 0.63
CA LEU A 132 13.31 22.41 0.13
C LEU A 132 14.29 23.52 0.53
N GLU A 133 14.51 24.48 -0.37
CA GLU A 133 15.30 25.67 -0.09
C GLU A 133 14.53 26.64 0.79
N LYS A 134 15.04 26.86 2.00
CA LYS A 134 14.39 27.74 2.97
C LYS A 134 14.30 29.18 2.49
N GLY A 135 13.09 29.74 2.57
CA GLY A 135 12.82 31.14 2.23
C GLY A 135 12.63 31.38 0.73
N LEU A 136 12.82 30.37 -0.12
CA LEU A 136 12.50 30.48 -1.55
C LEU A 136 10.98 30.59 -1.77
N ARG A 137 10.23 29.83 -0.99
CA ARG A 137 8.76 29.81 -1.04
C ARG A 137 8.16 30.05 0.33
N ASP A 138 6.95 30.55 0.34
CA ASP A 138 6.10 30.55 1.52
C ASP A 138 5.54 29.15 1.82
N ARG A 139 4.76 29.05 2.89
CA ARG A 139 4.12 27.79 3.27
C ARG A 139 3.23 27.22 2.17
N ALA A 140 2.49 28.06 1.47
CA ALA A 140 1.58 27.61 0.41
C ALA A 140 2.35 27.06 -0.79
N GLY A 141 3.47 27.67 -1.18
CA GLY A 141 4.33 27.19 -2.24
C GLY A 141 5.01 25.85 -1.90
N GLU A 142 5.50 25.66 -0.66
CA GLU A 142 6.08 24.39 -0.22
C GLU A 142 5.00 23.28 -0.12
N GLU A 143 3.80 23.62 0.37
CA GLU A 143 2.62 22.74 0.38
C GLU A 143 2.26 22.25 -1.03
N GLN A 144 2.26 23.17 -1.99
CA GLN A 144 1.93 22.88 -3.39
C GLN A 144 2.91 21.89 -4.03
N LEU A 145 4.23 22.07 -3.79
CA LEU A 145 5.25 21.15 -4.30
C LEU A 145 5.06 19.73 -3.77
N LEU A 146 4.83 19.59 -2.47
CA LEU A 146 4.60 18.26 -1.88
C LEU A 146 3.29 17.64 -2.35
N SER A 147 2.26 18.46 -2.57
CA SER A 147 0.99 17.98 -3.14
C SER A 147 1.14 17.50 -4.58
N VAL A 148 1.92 18.18 -5.41
CA VAL A 148 2.27 17.70 -6.75
C VAL A 148 3.05 16.40 -6.67
N LEU A 149 4.03 16.28 -5.76
CA LEU A 149 4.80 15.05 -5.58
C LEU A 149 3.91 13.86 -5.17
N ILE A 150 2.92 14.06 -4.30
CA ILE A 150 1.93 13.03 -3.96
C ILE A 150 1.16 12.56 -5.20
N LEU A 151 0.67 13.48 -6.02
CA LEU A 151 -0.06 13.11 -7.24
C LEU A 151 0.82 12.41 -8.27
N LYS A 152 2.08 12.82 -8.44
CA LYS A 152 3.04 12.14 -9.31
C LYS A 152 3.30 10.70 -8.83
N THR A 153 3.49 10.52 -7.53
CA THR A 153 3.68 9.21 -6.92
C THR A 153 2.45 8.30 -7.14
N LEU A 154 1.25 8.83 -6.94
CA LEU A 154 0.01 8.09 -7.19
C LEU A 154 -0.19 7.80 -8.69
N ALA A 155 0.07 8.76 -9.57
CA ALA A 155 -0.04 8.58 -11.01
C ALA A 155 0.87 7.46 -11.52
N SER A 156 2.12 7.40 -11.02
CA SER A 156 3.05 6.31 -11.32
C SER A 156 2.49 4.95 -10.88
N ALA A 157 1.90 4.87 -9.70
CA ALA A 157 1.28 3.62 -9.21
C ALA A 157 -0.01 3.23 -9.96
N CYS A 158 -0.59 4.15 -10.71
CA CYS A 158 -1.77 3.96 -11.55
C CYS A 158 -1.43 3.77 -13.04
N ASP A 159 -0.16 3.68 -13.42
CA ASP A 159 0.33 3.66 -14.80
C ASP A 159 -0.15 4.86 -15.63
N VAL A 160 -0.34 6.01 -14.99
CA VAL A 160 -0.77 7.26 -15.63
C VAL A 160 0.46 8.05 -16.05
N PRO A 161 0.48 8.59 -17.30
CA PRO A 161 1.59 9.41 -17.77
C PRO A 161 1.88 10.60 -16.86
N ASP A 162 3.16 10.84 -16.59
CA ASP A 162 3.62 11.97 -15.79
C ASP A 162 3.53 13.29 -16.59
N LEU A 163 2.44 14.02 -16.38
CA LEU A 163 2.19 15.31 -17.00
C LEU A 163 2.52 16.48 -16.06
N LEU A 164 2.79 16.19 -14.77
CA LEU A 164 3.00 17.20 -13.76
C LEU A 164 4.48 17.57 -13.65
N GLU A 165 4.76 18.85 -13.64
CA GLU A 165 6.10 19.39 -13.46
C GLU A 165 6.29 19.84 -12.01
N LEU A 166 7.44 19.54 -11.42
CA LEU A 166 7.88 20.09 -10.14
C LEU A 166 8.86 21.23 -10.43
N GLU A 167 8.46 22.44 -10.06
CA GLU A 167 9.30 23.64 -10.23
C GLU A 167 10.32 23.70 -9.07
N LEU A 168 11.40 22.95 -9.19
CA LEU A 168 12.48 22.88 -8.23
C LEU A 168 13.58 23.90 -8.58
N SER A 169 14.25 24.46 -7.56
CA SER A 169 15.46 25.24 -7.73
C SER A 169 16.70 24.31 -7.91
N ASP A 170 17.83 24.87 -8.30
CA ASP A 170 19.07 24.11 -8.49
C ASP A 170 19.58 23.46 -7.19
N SER A 171 19.15 23.96 -6.03
CA SER A 171 19.52 23.42 -4.71
C SER A 171 18.56 22.33 -4.22
N GLU A 172 17.39 22.21 -4.83
CA GLU A 172 16.36 21.25 -4.45
C GLU A 172 16.48 19.97 -5.28
N ARG A 173 16.36 18.84 -4.62
CA ARG A 173 16.41 17.54 -5.28
C ARG A 173 15.45 16.55 -4.65
N ILE A 174 15.00 15.60 -5.45
CA ILE A 174 14.26 14.43 -4.99
C ILE A 174 15.24 13.27 -4.89
N GLU A 175 15.28 12.65 -3.73
CA GLU A 175 15.99 11.40 -3.49
C GLU A 175 14.96 10.28 -3.36
N GLU A 176 15.18 9.18 -4.06
CA GLU A 176 14.32 8.00 -3.99
C GLU A 176 15.01 6.91 -3.17
N SER A 177 14.22 6.28 -2.31
CA SER A 177 14.58 5.04 -1.62
C SER A 177 13.42 4.07 -1.72
N GLY A 178 13.70 2.78 -1.84
CA GLY A 178 12.65 1.78 -2.02
C GLY A 178 13.18 0.36 -2.00
N GLU A 179 12.26 -0.59 -2.01
CA GLU A 179 12.52 -2.01 -2.10
C GLU A 179 11.45 -2.65 -2.98
N ILE A 180 11.88 -3.38 -4.00
CA ILE A 180 11.01 -4.31 -4.74
C ILE A 180 11.10 -5.65 -4.03
N PHE A 181 9.97 -6.28 -3.73
CA PHE A 181 9.96 -7.55 -3.03
C PHE A 181 10.38 -8.66 -3.98
N ASP A 182 11.42 -9.44 -3.60
CA ASP A 182 11.95 -10.51 -4.43
C ASP A 182 10.90 -11.58 -4.76
N THR A 183 10.08 -11.93 -3.76
CA THR A 183 8.94 -12.86 -3.92
C THR A 183 7.81 -12.47 -2.96
N ALA A 184 6.57 -12.84 -3.32
CA ALA A 184 5.42 -12.66 -2.43
C ALA A 184 5.62 -13.40 -1.08
N LEU A 185 6.30 -14.55 -1.08
CA LEU A 185 6.57 -15.28 0.15
C LEU A 185 7.58 -14.57 1.06
N ASP A 186 8.60 -13.93 0.49
CA ASP A 186 9.55 -13.14 1.28
C ASP A 186 8.89 -11.89 1.85
N ALA A 187 8.07 -11.21 1.07
CA ALA A 187 7.27 -10.09 1.53
C ALA A 187 6.33 -10.48 2.69
N PHE A 188 5.69 -11.64 2.58
CA PHE A 188 4.85 -12.19 3.64
C PHE A 188 5.63 -12.52 4.92
N ASN A 189 6.81 -13.14 4.78
CA ASN A 189 7.68 -13.45 5.93
C ASN A 189 8.18 -12.20 6.64
N LYS A 190 8.43 -11.13 5.89
CA LYS A 190 8.84 -9.80 6.41
C LYS A 190 7.64 -8.96 6.92
N GLU A 191 6.42 -9.49 6.87
CA GLU A 191 5.18 -8.79 7.25
C GLU A 191 4.87 -7.55 6.41
N HIS A 192 5.37 -7.53 5.18
CA HIS A 192 5.08 -6.47 4.21
C HIS A 192 3.72 -6.63 3.54
N ILE A 193 3.20 -7.86 3.50
CA ILE A 193 1.88 -8.23 3.00
C ILE A 193 1.22 -9.23 3.97
N SER A 194 -0.11 -9.30 3.93
CA SER A 194 -0.91 -10.07 4.88
C SER A 194 -1.20 -11.50 4.44
N SER A 195 -1.13 -11.77 3.14
CA SER A 195 -1.41 -13.09 2.57
C SER A 195 -0.62 -13.34 1.28
N VAL A 196 -0.44 -14.62 0.94
CA VAL A 196 0.09 -15.02 -0.37
C VAL A 196 -0.79 -16.10 -0.96
N THR A 197 -1.22 -15.90 -2.20
CA THR A 197 -1.91 -16.91 -2.99
C THR A 197 -0.92 -17.59 -3.90
N PHE A 198 -0.81 -18.91 -3.76
CA PHE A 198 -0.12 -19.80 -4.69
C PHE A 198 -1.13 -20.36 -5.67
N VAL A 199 -0.92 -20.07 -6.94
CA VAL A 199 -1.76 -20.57 -8.03
C VAL A 199 -1.28 -21.97 -8.42
N SER A 200 -2.18 -22.81 -8.88
CA SER A 200 -1.87 -24.18 -9.28
C SER A 200 -0.80 -24.32 -10.37
N ASP A 201 -0.57 -23.26 -11.17
CA ASP A 201 0.50 -23.18 -12.18
C ASP A 201 1.91 -22.94 -11.57
N GLY A 202 2.00 -22.71 -10.26
CA GLY A 202 3.23 -22.46 -9.52
C GLY A 202 3.59 -20.98 -9.37
N SER A 203 2.80 -20.06 -9.91
CA SER A 203 2.95 -18.63 -9.64
C SER A 203 2.45 -18.24 -8.25
N SER A 204 2.87 -17.08 -7.74
CA SER A 204 2.40 -16.56 -6.45
C SER A 204 2.17 -15.05 -6.50
N GLN A 205 1.17 -14.58 -5.76
CA GLN A 205 0.78 -13.18 -5.70
C GLN A 205 0.44 -12.78 -4.26
N GLY A 206 0.87 -11.57 -3.87
CA GLY A 206 0.58 -11.01 -2.54
C GLY A 206 -0.81 -10.37 -2.48
N ASP A 207 -1.46 -10.53 -1.33
CA ASP A 207 -2.70 -9.84 -0.96
C ASP A 207 -3.82 -9.88 -2.02
N VAL A 208 -3.97 -11.04 -2.69
CA VAL A 208 -5.06 -11.24 -3.66
C VAL A 208 -6.41 -11.18 -2.94
N TYR A 209 -7.37 -10.50 -3.55
CA TYR A 209 -8.76 -10.51 -3.07
C TYR A 209 -9.48 -11.77 -3.55
N HIS A 210 -9.99 -12.56 -2.61
CA HIS A 210 -10.78 -13.75 -2.90
C HIS A 210 -12.25 -13.52 -2.54
N GLN A 211 -13.12 -13.87 -3.46
CA GLN A 211 -14.56 -13.87 -3.24
C GLN A 211 -15.07 -15.30 -3.34
N GLY A 212 -15.74 -15.80 -2.31
CA GLY A 212 -16.25 -17.16 -2.27
C GLY A 212 -16.03 -17.83 -0.92
N GLY A 213 -15.77 -19.14 -0.95
CA GLY A 213 -15.51 -19.93 0.23
C GLY A 213 -14.01 -20.14 0.50
N VAL A 214 -13.69 -20.42 1.75
CA VAL A 214 -12.33 -20.78 2.18
C VAL A 214 -12.41 -22.16 2.86
N LEU A 215 -11.56 -23.09 2.43
CA LEU A 215 -11.36 -24.38 3.08
C LEU A 215 -10.04 -24.36 3.85
N SER A 216 -10.13 -24.02 5.13
CA SER A 216 -8.96 -23.97 6.02
C SER A 216 -8.53 -25.39 6.43
N GLY A 217 -7.24 -25.63 6.43
CA GLY A 217 -6.71 -26.93 6.83
C GLY A 217 -5.21 -26.93 7.07
N SER A 218 -4.73 -27.96 7.78
CA SER A 218 -3.28 -28.17 7.95
C SER A 218 -2.64 -28.93 6.80
N PHE A 219 -3.40 -29.64 5.98
CA PHE A 219 -2.97 -30.38 4.79
C PHE A 219 -1.68 -31.20 5.02
N ASN A 220 -1.70 -32.07 6.01
CA ASN A 220 -0.55 -32.85 6.43
C ASN A 220 -0.85 -34.36 6.46
N PRO A 221 -0.85 -35.04 5.28
CA PRO A 221 -0.77 -34.50 3.92
C PRO A 221 -2.13 -34.00 3.36
N LEU A 222 -2.06 -33.33 2.21
CA LEU A 222 -3.23 -33.13 1.35
C LEU A 222 -3.67 -34.49 0.79
N HIS A 223 -4.97 -34.78 0.80
CA HIS A 223 -5.51 -36.06 0.31
C HIS A 223 -6.87 -35.87 -0.36
N GLN A 224 -7.38 -36.94 -1.01
CA GLN A 224 -8.61 -36.92 -1.79
C GLN A 224 -9.82 -36.33 -1.02
N GLY A 225 -9.93 -36.62 0.28
CA GLY A 225 -11.04 -36.08 1.08
C GLY A 225 -11.04 -34.55 1.19
N HIS A 226 -9.89 -33.87 1.13
CA HIS A 226 -9.83 -32.42 1.06
C HIS A 226 -10.33 -31.90 -0.29
N GLN A 227 -9.99 -32.59 -1.38
CA GLN A 227 -10.43 -32.23 -2.73
C GLN A 227 -11.96 -32.44 -2.88
N ASP A 228 -12.47 -33.54 -2.32
CA ASP A 228 -13.91 -33.81 -2.30
C ASP A 228 -14.67 -32.76 -1.49
N MET A 229 -14.14 -32.35 -0.31
CA MET A 229 -14.73 -31.27 0.50
C MET A 229 -14.76 -29.94 -0.26
N LEU A 230 -13.64 -29.54 -0.92
CA LEU A 230 -13.60 -28.34 -1.74
C LEU A 230 -14.65 -28.39 -2.85
N SER A 231 -14.74 -29.52 -3.56
CA SER A 231 -15.71 -29.72 -4.65
C SER A 231 -17.15 -29.62 -4.16
N VAL A 232 -17.47 -30.24 -3.03
CA VAL A 232 -18.80 -30.17 -2.41
C VAL A 232 -19.11 -28.75 -1.96
N ALA A 233 -18.16 -28.09 -1.27
CA ALA A 233 -18.34 -26.71 -0.81
C ALA A 233 -18.60 -25.75 -1.98
N SER A 234 -17.81 -25.84 -3.06
CA SER A 234 -17.98 -24.98 -4.24
C SER A 234 -19.36 -25.16 -4.89
N ARG A 235 -19.82 -26.41 -5.01
CA ARG A 235 -21.18 -26.68 -5.53
C ARG A 235 -22.28 -26.18 -4.60
N THR A 236 -22.12 -26.35 -3.29
CA THR A 236 -23.12 -25.94 -2.30
C THR A 236 -23.24 -24.40 -2.22
N LEU A 237 -22.11 -23.72 -2.27
CA LEU A 237 -22.06 -22.26 -2.25
C LEU A 237 -22.37 -21.61 -3.60
N ASN A 238 -22.34 -22.40 -4.67
CA ASN A 238 -22.36 -21.91 -6.06
C ASN A 238 -21.33 -20.76 -6.27
N ALA A 239 -20.14 -20.94 -5.71
CA ALA A 239 -19.05 -19.96 -5.70
C ALA A 239 -17.69 -20.69 -5.67
N PRO A 240 -16.61 -20.04 -6.11
CA PRO A 240 -15.28 -20.61 -5.96
C PRO A 240 -14.93 -20.84 -4.48
N VAL A 241 -14.15 -21.88 -4.20
CA VAL A 241 -13.59 -22.15 -2.87
C VAL A 241 -12.10 -22.34 -3.04
N ILE A 242 -11.32 -21.68 -2.19
CA ILE A 242 -9.86 -21.77 -2.16
C ILE A 242 -9.40 -22.52 -0.90
N TYR A 243 -8.30 -23.23 -1.00
CA TYR A 243 -7.61 -23.78 0.18
C TYR A 243 -6.92 -22.66 0.98
N GLU A 244 -6.91 -22.79 2.30
CA GLU A 244 -6.20 -21.87 3.17
C GLU A 244 -5.34 -22.60 4.18
N LEU A 245 -4.07 -22.19 4.29
CA LEU A 245 -3.12 -22.64 5.29
C LEU A 245 -2.72 -21.47 6.18
N SER A 246 -3.23 -21.44 7.42
CA SER A 246 -2.71 -20.52 8.41
C SER A 246 -1.34 -20.98 8.91
N VAL A 247 -0.33 -20.12 8.78
CA VAL A 247 1.04 -20.43 9.25
C VAL A 247 1.23 -20.12 10.73
N THR A 248 0.35 -19.31 11.32
CA THR A 248 0.27 -19.07 12.76
C THR A 248 -1.02 -19.62 13.31
N ASN A 249 -0.97 -20.19 14.51
CA ASN A 249 -2.14 -20.69 15.21
C ASN A 249 -2.06 -20.26 16.67
N VAL A 250 -3.18 -19.88 17.27
CA VAL A 250 -3.26 -19.42 18.67
C VAL A 250 -2.73 -20.47 19.64
N ASP A 251 -2.94 -21.76 19.32
CA ASP A 251 -2.63 -22.88 20.23
C ASP A 251 -1.34 -23.63 19.87
N LYS A 252 -0.64 -23.24 18.81
CA LYS A 252 0.55 -23.95 18.31
C LYS A 252 1.64 -22.97 17.90
N SER A 253 2.89 -23.42 18.02
CA SER A 253 4.02 -22.69 17.46
C SER A 253 3.83 -22.46 15.96
N PRO A 254 4.27 -21.31 15.43
CA PRO A 254 4.24 -21.03 13.99
C PRO A 254 4.89 -22.13 13.18
N LEU A 255 4.37 -22.43 12.00
CA LEU A 255 4.94 -23.43 11.12
C LEU A 255 6.33 -22.97 10.66
N ARG A 256 7.29 -23.89 10.67
CA ARG A 256 8.63 -23.63 10.14
C ARG A 256 8.56 -23.47 8.63
N GLY A 257 9.41 -22.60 8.08
CA GLY A 257 9.41 -22.27 6.67
C GLY A 257 9.66 -23.45 5.71
N ASP A 258 10.42 -24.47 6.15
CA ASP A 258 10.60 -25.73 5.41
C ASP A 258 9.30 -26.54 5.31
N VAL A 259 8.55 -26.62 6.42
CA VAL A 259 7.23 -27.28 6.47
C VAL A 259 6.20 -26.52 5.63
N VAL A 260 6.22 -25.19 5.67
CA VAL A 260 5.34 -24.35 4.82
C VAL A 260 5.60 -24.64 3.35
N ARG A 261 6.85 -24.63 2.91
CA ARG A 261 7.22 -24.93 1.51
C ARG A 261 6.82 -26.35 1.08
N GLU A 262 7.03 -27.32 1.95
CA GLU A 262 6.60 -28.70 1.68
C GLU A 262 5.09 -28.80 1.46
N ARG A 263 4.29 -28.10 2.31
CA ARG A 263 2.84 -28.11 2.18
C ARG A 263 2.37 -27.37 0.93
N ILE A 264 2.94 -26.20 0.62
CA ILE A 264 2.64 -25.47 -0.63
C ILE A 264 2.86 -26.37 -1.84
N GLY A 265 3.96 -27.12 -1.86
CA GLY A 265 4.30 -28.03 -2.98
C GLY A 265 3.24 -29.09 -3.30
N GLN A 266 2.36 -29.43 -2.34
CA GLN A 266 1.29 -30.42 -2.55
C GLN A 266 0.13 -29.88 -3.40
N PHE A 267 0.01 -28.56 -3.55
CA PHE A 267 -1.11 -27.91 -4.26
C PHE A 267 -0.84 -27.69 -5.75
N ARG A 268 0.43 -27.90 -6.20
CA ARG A 268 0.74 -27.80 -7.62
C ARG A 268 -0.14 -28.77 -8.41
N ASP A 269 -0.79 -28.27 -9.45
CA ASP A 269 -1.73 -29.00 -10.30
C ASP A 269 -3.01 -29.53 -9.58
N VAL A 270 -3.22 -29.13 -8.31
CA VAL A 270 -4.41 -29.53 -7.53
C VAL A 270 -5.39 -28.39 -7.37
N GLY A 271 -4.92 -27.21 -7.01
CA GLY A 271 -5.76 -26.04 -6.80
C GLY A 271 -5.02 -24.91 -6.10
N ASP A 272 -5.63 -23.75 -6.06
CA ASP A 272 -5.03 -22.57 -5.47
C ASP A 272 -5.03 -22.63 -3.93
N LEU A 273 -3.94 -22.17 -3.34
CA LEU A 273 -3.74 -22.11 -1.89
C LEU A 273 -3.42 -20.69 -1.46
N VAL A 274 -4.18 -20.15 -0.52
CA VAL A 274 -3.78 -18.93 0.19
C VAL A 274 -3.11 -19.29 1.52
N ILE A 275 -1.98 -18.65 1.81
CA ILE A 275 -1.36 -18.70 3.14
C ILE A 275 -1.62 -17.40 3.88
N THR A 276 -1.92 -17.50 5.18
CA THR A 276 -2.26 -16.39 6.08
C THR A 276 -1.49 -16.53 7.39
N LYS A 277 -1.46 -15.46 8.19
CA LYS A 277 -0.93 -15.47 9.58
C LYS A 277 -2.04 -15.53 10.60
#